data_63e322115231a9e9a633a21543f1b624
#
_entry.id   63e322115231a9e9a633a21543f1b624
#
_cell.length_a   1.000
_cell.length_b   1.000
_cell.length_c   1.000
_cell.angle_alpha   90.00
_cell.angle_beta   90.00
_cell.angle_gamma   90.00
#
_symmetry.space_group_name_H-M   'P 1'
#
loop_
_entity.id
_entity.type
_entity.pdbx_description
1 polymer ?
#
loop_
_entity_poly.entity_id
_entity_poly.type
_entity_poly.pdbx_seq_one_letter_code
_entity_poly.pdbx_strand_id
1 'polypeptide(L)'
;MRFIVRAKFPTEAGNKMLKDPNFLRDLEEYMNRVKTEASYFFEADGKRTMGFVVDMQNTDQIPMFAEPLFQWGAEVQFHPVMSLDDLKKAVSAFK
;
A
#
# COMPACT_ATOMS: atom_id res chain seq x y z
N MET A 1 -11.59 -6.67 -5.12
CA MET A 1 -11.83 -5.83 -3.94
C MET A 1 -10.73 -4.80 -3.81
N ARG A 2 -11.10 -3.55 -3.63
CA ARG A 2 -10.14 -2.45 -3.56
C ARG A 2 -9.61 -2.27 -2.15
N PHE A 3 -8.29 -2.03 -2.05
CA PHE A 3 -7.60 -1.81 -0.78
C PHE A 3 -6.75 -0.56 -0.84
N ILE A 4 -6.55 0.05 0.32
CA ILE A 4 -5.41 0.95 0.53
C ILE A 4 -4.36 0.14 1.27
N VAL A 5 -3.20 0.00 0.66
CA VAL A 5 -2.03 -0.62 1.28
C VAL A 5 -1.15 0.50 1.80
N ARG A 6 -0.90 0.52 3.11
CA ARG A 6 0.00 1.49 3.74
C ARG A 6 1.27 0.80 4.17
N ALA A 7 2.39 1.40 3.80
CA ALA A 7 3.72 0.94 4.22
C ALA A 7 4.38 2.07 5.01
N LYS A 8 4.57 1.86 6.30
CA LYS A 8 5.21 2.84 7.18
C LYS A 8 6.61 2.34 7.52
N PHE A 9 7.61 3.19 7.32
CA PHE A 9 9.02 2.82 7.47
C PHE A 9 9.60 3.41 8.75
N PRO A 10 10.14 2.57 9.65
CA PRO A 10 10.98 3.07 10.72
C PRO A 10 12.12 3.91 10.13
N THR A 11 12.55 4.92 10.87
CA THR A 11 13.51 5.92 10.35
C THR A 11 14.77 5.27 9.77
N GLU A 12 15.36 4.29 10.48
CA GLU A 12 16.58 3.62 10.02
C GLU A 12 16.35 2.82 8.73
N ALA A 13 15.24 2.09 8.66
CA ALA A 13 14.90 1.33 7.46
C ALA A 13 14.69 2.27 6.27
N GLY A 14 13.98 3.39 6.47
CA GLY A 14 13.77 4.38 5.44
C GLY A 14 15.06 5.05 4.98
N ASN A 15 15.97 5.35 5.91
CA ASN A 15 17.30 5.90 5.57
C ASN A 15 18.07 4.93 4.68
N LYS A 16 18.07 3.66 5.02
CA LYS A 16 18.76 2.63 4.24
C LYS A 16 18.15 2.47 2.85
N MET A 17 16.83 2.45 2.78
CA MET A 17 16.08 2.35 1.53
C MET A 17 16.44 3.49 0.57
N LEU A 18 16.43 4.73 1.07
CA LEU A 18 16.71 5.90 0.22
C LEU A 18 18.17 5.95 -0.26
N LYS A 19 19.11 5.32 0.45
CA LYS A 19 20.51 5.25 0.05
C LYS A 19 20.79 4.18 -1.00
N ASP A 20 19.87 3.25 -1.20
CA ASP A 20 20.03 2.21 -2.22
C ASP A 20 19.90 2.87 -3.61
N PRO A 21 20.92 2.78 -4.46
CA PRO A 21 20.87 3.39 -5.79
C PRO A 21 19.78 2.78 -6.69
N ASN A 22 19.28 1.61 -6.36
CA ASN A 22 18.25 0.92 -7.14
C ASN A 22 16.83 1.14 -6.61
N PHE A 23 16.68 1.93 -5.54
CA PHE A 23 15.38 2.05 -4.86
C PHE A 23 14.26 2.52 -5.79
N LEU A 24 14.46 3.60 -6.52
CA LEU A 24 13.40 4.14 -7.38
C LEU A 24 13.02 3.17 -8.50
N ARG A 25 14.02 2.47 -9.08
CA ARG A 25 13.74 1.45 -10.08
C ARG A 25 12.92 0.31 -9.49
N ASP A 26 13.32 -0.18 -8.33
CA ASP A 26 12.64 -1.30 -7.67
C ASP A 26 11.22 -0.91 -7.24
N LEU A 27 11.05 0.33 -6.80
CA LEU A 27 9.73 0.87 -6.45
C LEU A 27 8.80 0.92 -7.68
N GLU A 28 9.31 1.45 -8.80
CA GLU A 28 8.53 1.50 -10.04
C GLU A 28 8.14 0.11 -10.53
N GLU A 29 9.06 -0.84 -10.46
CA GLU A 29 8.78 -2.23 -10.82
C GLU A 29 7.69 -2.83 -9.93
N TYR A 30 7.77 -2.58 -8.63
CA TYR A 30 6.74 -3.01 -7.68
C TYR A 30 5.38 -2.42 -8.04
N MET A 31 5.31 -1.09 -8.24
CA MET A 31 4.07 -0.40 -8.56
C MET A 31 3.45 -0.90 -9.87
N ASN A 32 4.27 -1.20 -10.86
CA ASN A 32 3.80 -1.77 -12.13
C ASN A 32 3.30 -3.19 -11.97
N ARG A 33 3.98 -4.00 -11.16
CA ARG A 33 3.59 -5.38 -10.93
C ARG A 33 2.28 -5.50 -10.19
N VAL A 34 2.07 -4.68 -9.16
CA VAL A 34 0.84 -4.69 -8.37
C VAL A 34 -0.26 -3.81 -8.98
N LYS A 35 0.05 -3.08 -10.05
CA LYS A 35 -0.89 -2.24 -10.81
C LYS A 35 -1.59 -1.23 -9.93
N THR A 36 -0.82 -0.36 -9.28
CA THR A 36 -1.39 0.69 -8.44
C THR A 36 -2.30 1.60 -9.25
N GLU A 37 -3.51 1.84 -8.76
CA GLU A 37 -4.43 2.81 -9.35
C GLU A 37 -4.05 4.24 -8.96
N ALA A 38 -3.52 4.40 -7.75
CA ALA A 38 -2.99 5.66 -7.23
C ALA A 38 -1.90 5.34 -6.22
N SER A 39 -0.92 6.21 -6.10
CA SER A 39 0.16 6.07 -5.14
C SER A 39 0.55 7.43 -4.60
N TYR A 40 0.77 7.48 -3.29
CA TYR A 40 1.13 8.71 -2.60
C TYR A 40 2.21 8.42 -1.57
N PHE A 41 3.06 9.41 -1.33
CA PHE A 41 4.16 9.34 -0.39
C PHE A 41 4.01 10.50 0.59
N PHE A 42 3.99 10.17 1.88
CA PHE A 42 3.66 11.16 2.92
C PHE A 42 4.28 10.74 4.24
N GLU A 43 4.13 11.58 5.26
CA GLU A 43 4.51 11.17 6.61
C GLU A 43 3.27 10.75 7.40
N ALA A 44 3.44 9.77 8.27
CA ALA A 44 2.43 9.37 9.24
C ALA A 44 3.15 9.03 10.55
N ASP A 45 2.73 9.64 11.64
CA ASP A 45 3.35 9.47 12.95
C ASP A 45 4.84 9.83 12.94
N GLY A 46 5.23 10.80 12.11
CA GLY A 46 6.62 11.24 11.99
C GLY A 46 7.50 10.27 11.19
N LYS A 47 6.91 9.33 10.45
CA LYS A 47 7.64 8.32 9.67
C LYS A 47 7.25 8.41 8.20
N ARG A 48 8.22 8.11 7.33
CA ARG A 48 7.97 8.02 5.90
C ARG A 48 6.95 6.93 5.62
N THR A 49 5.93 7.25 4.83
CA THR A 49 4.83 6.33 4.57
C THR A 49 4.49 6.33 3.08
N MET A 50 4.18 5.16 2.55
CA MET A 50 3.66 4.99 1.21
C MET A 50 2.22 4.54 1.31
N GLY A 51 1.35 5.08 0.44
CA GLY A 51 -0.03 4.63 0.33
C GLY A 51 -0.33 4.25 -1.11
N PHE A 52 -0.83 3.04 -1.32
CA PHE A 52 -1.17 2.53 -2.65
C PHE A 52 -2.63 2.12 -2.68
N VAL A 53 -3.33 2.53 -3.72
CA VAL A 53 -4.68 2.03 -4.01
C VAL A 53 -4.53 0.90 -5.01
N VAL A 54 -5.00 -0.29 -4.65
CA VAL A 54 -4.85 -1.50 -5.47
C VAL A 54 -6.15 -2.29 -5.50
N ASP A 55 -6.33 -3.08 -6.55
CA ASP A 55 -7.42 -4.04 -6.64
C ASP A 55 -6.84 -5.44 -6.46
N MET A 56 -7.28 -6.11 -5.38
CA MET A 56 -6.83 -7.48 -5.07
C MET A 56 -7.96 -8.45 -5.42
N GLN A 57 -7.64 -9.44 -6.25
CA GLN A 57 -8.64 -10.41 -6.69
C GLN A 57 -8.83 -11.53 -5.68
N ASN A 58 -7.74 -12.02 -5.11
CA ASN A 58 -7.75 -13.14 -4.18
C ASN A 58 -6.76 -12.90 -3.05
N THR A 59 -7.03 -13.48 -1.88
CA THR A 59 -6.18 -13.31 -0.71
C THR A 59 -4.80 -13.95 -0.87
N ASP A 60 -4.63 -14.88 -1.79
CA ASP A 60 -3.32 -15.45 -2.07
C ASP A 60 -2.36 -14.45 -2.74
N GLN A 61 -2.88 -13.30 -3.16
CA GLN A 61 -2.06 -12.20 -3.69
C GLN A 61 -1.45 -11.32 -2.61
N ILE A 62 -1.85 -11.49 -1.35
CA ILE A 62 -1.32 -10.66 -0.24
C ILE A 62 0.22 -10.62 -0.23
N PRO A 63 0.95 -11.76 -0.36
CA PRO A 63 2.40 -11.69 -0.37
C PRO A 63 2.98 -10.87 -1.51
N MET A 64 2.35 -10.87 -2.68
CA MET A 64 2.81 -10.06 -3.81
C MET A 64 2.78 -8.56 -3.46
N PHE A 65 1.76 -8.13 -2.72
CA PHE A 65 1.64 -6.73 -2.29
C PHE A 65 2.53 -6.43 -1.08
N ALA A 66 2.63 -7.35 -0.14
CA ALA A 66 3.25 -7.07 1.16
C ALA A 66 4.75 -7.38 1.23
N GLU A 67 5.19 -8.49 0.65
CA GLU A 67 6.56 -8.97 0.83
C GLU A 67 7.65 -7.99 0.37
N PRO A 68 7.53 -7.35 -0.80
CA PRO A 68 8.55 -6.37 -1.18
C PRO A 68 8.66 -5.22 -0.17
N LEU A 69 7.54 -4.81 0.41
CA LEU A 69 7.51 -3.74 1.42
C LEU A 69 8.14 -4.21 2.73
N PHE A 70 7.87 -5.44 3.14
CA PHE A 70 8.53 -6.05 4.32
C PHE A 70 10.03 -6.13 4.12
N GLN A 71 10.50 -6.48 2.91
CA GLN A 71 11.93 -6.56 2.63
C GLN A 71 12.61 -5.20 2.77
N TRP A 72 11.91 -4.12 2.52
CA TRP A 72 12.41 -2.76 2.78
C TRP A 72 12.28 -2.35 4.25
N GLY A 73 11.71 -3.19 5.11
CA GLY A 73 11.59 -2.93 6.54
C GLY A 73 10.32 -2.20 6.94
N ALA A 74 9.30 -2.19 6.09
CA ALA A 74 8.06 -1.49 6.39
C ALA A 74 7.16 -2.28 7.33
N GLU A 75 6.34 -1.54 8.08
CA GLU A 75 5.14 -2.04 8.71
C GLU A 75 4.01 -1.88 7.69
N VAL A 76 3.31 -2.97 7.37
CA VAL A 76 2.34 -2.99 6.27
C VAL A 76 0.94 -3.18 6.82
N GLN A 77 0.01 -2.34 6.35
CA GLN A 77 -1.40 -2.43 6.68
C GLN A 77 -2.22 -2.55 5.41
N PHE A 78 -3.26 -3.38 5.46
CA PHE A 78 -4.23 -3.53 4.39
C PHE A 78 -5.59 -3.05 4.87
N HIS A 79 -6.13 -2.05 4.18
CA HIS A 79 -7.43 -1.49 4.50
C HIS A 79 -8.40 -1.73 3.34
N PRO A 80 -9.35 -2.66 3.47
CA PRO A 80 -10.42 -2.76 2.47
C PRO A 80 -11.22 -1.47 2.48
N VAL A 81 -11.59 -0.98 1.31
CA VAL A 81 -12.29 0.30 1.19
C VAL A 81 -13.56 0.15 0.39
N MET A 82 -14.51 1.03 0.68
CA MET A 82 -15.78 1.13 -0.03
C MET A 82 -15.79 2.41 -0.86
N SER A 83 -16.42 2.34 -2.03
CA SER A 83 -16.81 3.54 -2.77
C SER A 83 -18.06 4.17 -2.15
N LEU A 84 -18.42 5.38 -2.59
CA LEU A 84 -19.68 5.97 -2.18
C LEU A 84 -20.89 5.10 -2.57
N ASP A 85 -20.82 4.49 -3.77
CA ASP A 85 -21.91 3.60 -4.21
C ASP A 85 -22.04 2.37 -3.31
N ASP A 86 -20.92 1.79 -2.89
CA ASP A 86 -20.94 0.68 -1.92
C ASP A 86 -21.55 1.11 -0.59
N LEU A 87 -21.22 2.31 -0.13
CA LEU A 87 -21.77 2.84 1.11
C LEU A 87 -23.27 3.06 1.00
N LYS A 88 -23.74 3.59 -0.13
CA LYS A 88 -25.18 3.76 -0.37
C LYS A 88 -25.93 2.44 -0.30
N LYS A 89 -25.37 1.39 -0.89
CA LYS A 89 -25.94 0.04 -0.82
C LYS A 89 -25.99 -0.48 0.61
N ALA A 90 -24.88 -0.30 1.35
CA ALA A 90 -24.82 -0.74 2.74
C ALA A 90 -25.84 -0.02 3.61
N VAL A 91 -25.98 1.29 3.46
CA VAL A 91 -26.94 2.08 4.22
C VAL A 91 -28.37 1.66 3.89
N SER A 92 -28.68 1.36 2.62
CA SER A 92 -29.99 0.89 2.21
C SER A 92 -30.39 -0.41 2.91
N ALA A 93 -29.43 -1.25 3.26
CA ALA A 93 -29.69 -2.52 3.95
C ALA A 93 -30.11 -2.33 5.42
N PHE A 94 -29.92 -1.14 5.99
CA PHE A 94 -30.31 -0.85 7.38
C PHE A 94 -31.74 -0.31 7.51
N LYS A 95 -32.47 -0.17 6.41
CA LYS A 95 -33.82 0.41 6.39
C LYS A 95 -34.93 -0.62 6.28
#